data_26e344b45156e17501bf7b02a3893683
#
_entry.id   26e344b45156e17501bf7b02a3893683
#
_cell.length_a   1.000
_cell.length_b   1.000
_cell.length_c   1.000
_cell.angle_alpha   90.00
_cell.angle_beta   90.00
_cell.angle_gamma   90.00
#
_symmetry.space_group_name_H-M   'P 1'
#
loop_
_entity.id
_entity.type
_entity.pdbx_description
1 polymer ?
#
loop_
_entity_poly.entity_id
_entity_poly.type
_entity_poly.pdbx_seq_one_letter_code
_entity_poly.pdbx_strand_id
1 'polypeptide(L)'
;MLPIIMGLDGPEPTAKEATLIKELQPAGFVLFSRNIISAIQTRDLTDTLRSLSRHTPIIAIDQEGGRVVRTSQLGLKLPSARTLALAGKA
;
A
#
# COMPACT_ATOMS: atom_id res chain seq x y z
N MET A 1 13.85 6.54 -1.45
CA MET A 1 12.45 6.30 -1.09
C MET A 1 11.73 7.63 -0.94
N LEU A 2 10.59 7.76 -1.61
CA LEU A 2 9.81 8.98 -1.55
C LEU A 2 8.85 8.89 -0.34
N PRO A 3 8.80 9.88 0.54
CA PRO A 3 7.98 9.78 1.77
C PRO A 3 6.50 10.06 1.50
N ILE A 4 5.90 9.27 0.62
CA ILE A 4 4.48 9.33 0.31
C ILE A 4 3.87 7.94 0.40
N ILE A 5 2.56 7.92 0.57
CA ILE A 5 1.77 6.69 0.55
C ILE A 5 0.91 6.75 -0.69
N MET A 6 1.01 5.73 -1.54
CA MET A 6 0.35 5.71 -2.83
C MET A 6 -0.87 4.81 -2.81
N GLY A 7 -1.94 5.23 -3.45
CA GLY A 7 -3.12 4.39 -3.67
C GLY A 7 -3.15 3.87 -5.10
N LEU A 8 -3.92 2.81 -5.32
CA LEU A 8 -4.06 2.17 -6.62
C LEU A 8 -5.51 2.20 -7.08
N ASP A 9 -5.69 2.09 -8.40
CA ASP A 9 -7.03 2.16 -8.99
C ASP A 9 -7.82 0.86 -8.88
N GLY A 10 -7.15 -0.28 -8.88
CA GLY A 10 -7.84 -1.55 -8.96
C GLY A 10 -7.13 -2.68 -8.21
N PRO A 11 -7.50 -3.94 -8.52
CA PRO A 11 -6.97 -5.11 -7.81
C PRO A 11 -5.50 -5.41 -8.08
N GLU A 12 -4.93 -4.77 -9.09
CA GLU A 12 -3.52 -4.93 -9.41
C GLU A 12 -3.00 -3.62 -10.00
N PRO A 13 -1.69 -3.37 -9.95
CA PRO A 13 -1.15 -2.15 -10.54
C PRO A 13 -1.31 -2.17 -12.06
N THR A 14 -1.71 -1.03 -12.62
CA THR A 14 -1.67 -0.87 -14.07
C THR A 14 -0.21 -0.76 -14.51
N ALA A 15 0.02 -0.88 -15.82
CA ALA A 15 1.38 -0.71 -16.34
C ALA A 15 1.95 0.67 -15.98
N LYS A 16 1.11 1.70 -16.05
CA LYS A 16 1.53 3.05 -15.69
C LYS A 16 1.86 3.14 -14.20
N GLU A 17 1.03 2.53 -13.36
CA GLU A 17 1.27 2.53 -11.92
C GLU A 17 2.56 1.79 -11.59
N ALA A 18 2.80 0.65 -12.23
CA ALA A 18 4.02 -0.10 -12.00
C ALA A 18 5.25 0.72 -12.35
N THR A 19 5.20 1.44 -13.47
CA THR A 19 6.29 2.32 -13.87
C THR A 19 6.52 3.42 -12.84
N LEU A 20 5.44 4.04 -12.37
CA LEU A 20 5.54 5.10 -11.36
C LEU A 20 6.14 4.57 -10.06
N ILE A 21 5.73 3.38 -9.64
CA ILE A 21 6.26 2.79 -8.42
C ILE A 21 7.76 2.58 -8.52
N LYS A 22 8.22 2.05 -9.65
CA LYS A 22 9.64 1.82 -9.87
C LYS A 22 10.44 3.11 -9.86
N GLU A 23 9.86 4.17 -10.41
CA GLU A 23 10.55 5.45 -10.50
C GLU A 23 10.53 6.22 -9.19
N LEU A 24 9.36 6.31 -8.57
CA LEU A 24 9.18 7.15 -7.39
C LEU A 24 9.57 6.47 -6.09
N GLN A 25 9.45 5.16 -6.03
CA GLN A 25 9.75 4.39 -4.82
C GLN A 25 9.02 4.97 -3.61
N PRO A 26 7.68 4.93 -3.59
CA PRO A 26 6.93 5.47 -2.45
C PRO A 26 7.23 4.67 -1.18
N ALA A 27 7.08 5.32 -0.04
CA ALA A 27 7.32 4.69 1.25
C ALA A 27 6.35 3.53 1.49
N GLY A 28 5.13 3.64 0.98
CA GLY A 28 4.17 2.59 1.16
C GLY A 28 2.94 2.76 0.28
N PHE A 29 1.97 1.91 0.54
CA PHE A 29 0.74 1.85 -0.23
C PHE A 29 -0.44 1.74 0.70
N VAL A 30 -1.58 2.31 0.30
CA VAL A 30 -2.83 2.13 1.01
C VAL A 30 -3.80 1.42 0.08
N LEU A 31 -4.41 0.36 0.58
CA LEU A 31 -5.37 -0.43 -0.17
C LEU A 31 -6.78 -0.10 0.31
N PHE A 32 -7.66 0.13 -0.63
CA PHE A 32 -9.08 0.40 -0.36
C PHE A 32 -9.90 -0.80 -0.82
N SER A 33 -11.19 -0.76 -0.54
CA SER A 33 -12.09 -1.86 -0.94
C SER A 33 -11.96 -2.22 -2.41
N ARG A 34 -11.76 -1.23 -3.26
CA ARG A 34 -11.66 -1.46 -4.70
C ARG A 34 -10.42 -2.26 -5.08
N ASN A 35 -9.45 -2.34 -4.19
CA ASN A 35 -8.22 -3.08 -4.44
C ASN A 35 -8.29 -4.51 -3.94
N ILE A 36 -9.30 -4.85 -3.15
CA ILE A 36 -9.37 -6.13 -2.44
C ILE A 36 -10.56 -6.94 -2.94
N ILE A 37 -10.29 -8.05 -3.61
CA ILE A 37 -11.32 -8.95 -4.10
C ILE A 37 -11.35 -10.22 -3.24
N SER A 38 -10.19 -10.76 -2.94
CA SER A 38 -10.07 -11.99 -2.17
C SER A 38 -8.76 -11.96 -1.41
N ALA A 39 -8.61 -12.87 -0.45
CA ALA A 39 -7.37 -12.96 0.32
C ALA A 39 -6.19 -13.33 -0.58
N ILE A 40 -6.40 -14.25 -1.51
CA ILE A 40 -5.33 -14.69 -2.42
C ILE A 40 -4.93 -13.56 -3.35
N GLN A 41 -5.91 -12.87 -3.94
CA GLN A 41 -5.63 -11.76 -4.83
C GLN A 41 -4.91 -10.63 -4.07
N THR A 42 -5.32 -10.36 -2.84
CA THR A 42 -4.69 -9.31 -2.05
C THR A 42 -3.23 -9.65 -1.74
N ARG A 43 -2.95 -10.91 -1.45
CA ARG A 43 -1.58 -11.35 -1.23
C ARG A 43 -0.75 -11.16 -2.49
N ASP A 44 -1.30 -11.54 -3.64
CA ASP A 44 -0.60 -11.36 -4.90
C ASP A 44 -0.31 -9.88 -5.16
N LEU A 45 -1.28 -9.02 -4.85
CA LEU A 45 -1.11 -7.59 -5.01
C LEU A 45 0.03 -7.07 -4.12
N THR A 46 0.02 -7.43 -2.85
CA THR A 46 1.08 -6.96 -1.94
C THR A 46 2.44 -7.51 -2.34
N ASP A 47 2.50 -8.75 -2.79
CA ASP A 47 3.76 -9.32 -3.27
C ASP A 47 4.27 -8.57 -4.50
N THR A 48 3.37 -8.20 -5.41
CA THR A 48 3.74 -7.42 -6.58
C THR A 48 4.29 -6.05 -6.17
N LEU A 49 3.63 -5.38 -5.23
CA LEU A 49 4.08 -4.08 -4.76
C LEU A 49 5.45 -4.17 -4.12
N ARG A 50 5.71 -5.22 -3.36
CA ARG A 50 7.03 -5.43 -2.77
C ARG A 50 8.08 -5.67 -3.83
N SER A 51 7.74 -6.42 -4.88
CA SER A 51 8.70 -6.73 -5.94
C SER A 51 9.06 -5.48 -6.75
N LEU A 52 8.16 -4.51 -6.84
CA LEU A 52 8.42 -3.27 -7.55
C LEU A 52 9.21 -2.26 -6.71
N SER A 53 9.29 -2.50 -5.41
CA SER A 53 9.96 -1.60 -4.48
C SER A 53 11.36 -2.10 -4.17
N ARG A 54 12.30 -1.17 -3.99
CA ARG A 54 13.68 -1.50 -3.62
C ARG A 54 13.87 -1.56 -2.12
N HIS A 55 12.85 -1.20 -1.37
CA HIS A 55 12.81 -1.26 0.09
C HIS A 55 11.56 -2.01 0.50
N THR A 56 11.40 -2.28 1.77
CA THR A 56 10.18 -2.91 2.27
C THR A 56 9.12 -1.84 2.45
N PRO A 57 8.09 -1.79 1.60
CA PRO A 57 7.09 -0.74 1.70
C PRO A 57 6.12 -1.01 2.83
N ILE A 58 5.54 0.05 3.37
CA ILE A 58 4.43 -0.05 4.29
C ILE A 58 3.19 -0.35 3.47
N ILE A 59 2.43 -1.36 3.87
CA ILE A 59 1.18 -1.68 3.18
C ILE A 59 0.06 -1.63 4.20
N ALA A 60 -0.88 -0.74 3.99
CA ALA A 60 -2.00 -0.53 4.89
C ALA A 60 -3.30 -0.76 4.16
N ILE A 61 -4.30 -1.17 4.91
CA ILE A 61 -5.64 -1.35 4.40
C ILE A 61 -6.52 -0.32 5.07
N ASP A 62 -7.14 0.53 4.26
CA ASP A 62 -8.05 1.56 4.73
C ASP A 62 -9.47 1.09 4.51
N GLN A 63 -10.15 0.79 5.59
CA GLN A 63 -11.55 0.38 5.54
C GLN A 63 -12.39 1.57 5.97
N GLU A 64 -13.49 1.76 5.29
CA GLU A 64 -14.50 2.74 5.68
C GLU A 64 -13.96 4.16 5.83
N GLY A 65 -13.21 4.58 4.84
CA GLY A 65 -12.87 5.99 4.74
C GLY A 65 -11.79 6.48 5.70
N GLY A 66 -10.83 5.64 6.01
CA GLY A 66 -9.67 6.09 6.77
C GLY A 66 -9.80 5.92 8.26
N ARG A 67 -10.76 5.14 8.70
CA ARG A 67 -10.95 4.92 10.13
C ARG A 67 -10.01 3.90 10.70
N VAL A 68 -9.77 2.84 9.96
CA VAL A 68 -8.94 1.73 10.42
C VAL A 68 -7.90 1.44 9.36
N VAL A 69 -6.65 1.45 9.77
CA VAL A 69 -5.54 1.19 8.87
C VAL A 69 -4.78 -0.01 9.41
N ARG A 70 -4.52 -0.97 8.54
CA ARG A 70 -3.83 -2.20 8.92
C ARG A 70 -2.75 -2.54 7.93
N THR A 71 -1.67 -3.08 8.46
CA THR A 71 -0.60 -3.63 7.64
C THR A 71 -0.49 -5.10 7.96
N SER A 72 -1.60 -5.82 7.79
CA SER A 72 -1.73 -7.19 8.28
C SER A 72 -0.69 -8.14 7.71
N GLN A 73 -0.29 -7.97 6.46
CA GLN A 73 0.74 -8.83 5.86
C GLN A 73 2.09 -8.65 6.53
N LEU A 74 2.30 -7.51 7.16
CA LEU A 74 3.54 -7.22 7.86
C LEU A 74 3.41 -7.39 9.36
N GLY A 75 2.20 -7.69 9.83
CA GLY A 75 1.95 -7.82 11.26
C GLY A 75 1.89 -6.52 12.01
N LEU A 76 1.81 -5.41 11.30
CA LEU A 76 1.77 -4.09 11.91
C LEU A 76 0.35 -3.56 11.92
N LYS A 77 0.04 -2.75 12.92
CA LYS A 77 -1.24 -2.06 13.03
C LYS A 77 -1.00 -0.58 13.21
N LEU A 78 -1.74 0.21 12.48
CA LEU A 78 -1.68 1.66 12.59
C LEU A 78 -3.08 2.17 12.90
N PRO A 79 -3.20 3.18 13.78
CA PRO A 79 -4.53 3.61 14.24
C PRO A 79 -5.35 4.33 13.19
N SER A 80 -4.72 4.96 12.21
CA SER A 80 -5.45 5.72 11.22
C SER A 80 -4.59 5.99 10.00
N ALA A 81 -5.24 6.40 8.90
CA ALA A 81 -4.53 6.77 7.69
C ALA A 81 -3.61 7.97 7.93
N ARG A 82 -4.02 8.89 8.80
CA ARG A 82 -3.18 10.03 9.14
C ARG A 82 -1.89 9.57 9.80
N THR A 83 -2.00 8.67 10.76
CA THR A 83 -0.83 8.12 11.43
C THR A 83 0.07 7.40 10.44
N LEU A 84 -0.52 6.70 9.49
CA LEU A 84 0.24 6.02 8.45
C LEU A 84 1.06 7.02 7.63
N ALA A 85 0.46 8.14 7.25
CA ALA A 85 1.17 9.16 6.48
C ALA A 85 2.36 9.71 7.26
N LEU A 86 2.21 9.91 8.57
CA LEU A 86 3.31 10.38 9.41
C LEU A 86 4.40 9.33 9.51
N ALA A 87 4.02 8.08 9.67
CA ALA A 87 4.99 6.99 9.73
C ALA A 87 5.77 6.88 8.43
N GLY A 88 5.11 7.15 7.30
CA GLY A 88 5.76 7.12 6.01
C GLY A 88 6.86 8.16 5.86
N LYS A 89 6.85 9.19 6.69
CA LYS A 89 7.88 10.24 6.65
C LYS A 89 9.13 9.84 7.43
N ALA A 90 8.93 8.99 8.38
CA ALA A 90 10.05 8.53 9.17
C ALA A 90 10.89 7.56 8.39
#